data_c5165852291ef56dae2cb54e53b77b5f
#
_entry.id   c5165852291ef56dae2cb54e53b77b5f
#
_cell.length_a   1.000
_cell.length_b   1.000
_cell.length_c   1.000
_cell.angle_alpha   90.00
_cell.angle_beta   90.00
_cell.angle_gamma   90.00
#
_symmetry.space_group_name_H-M   'P 1'
#
loop_
_entity.id
_entity.type
_entity.pdbx_description
1 polymer ?
#
loop_
_entity_poly.entity_id
_entity_poly.type
_entity_poly.pdbx_seq_one_letter_code
_entity_poly.pdbx_strand_id
1 'polypeptide(L)'
;MFQDINWTSRPFVIKDEIWEVSDRSFSAKIKAQGSHDAKDLSVELEITGSESGEITYGFSASTSVSFMRNRLGLCLLHPVAGLAGRDCELTKADGAIEKSKFPEAISPDQPFLNLSGISHKLQSGQIASIKFEGEIFESEDHRNWSDASYKTYCTPISLPFPAQVSPGEVLSQKITISISGEHATPISKDESAIITVGTKEIEIPEIGLGLSEDPAHLIASEYVGFEDLAIKHLRLSLNGDSQIRSAVEQALLVTQQLKIDLDLAITANSPQQLQVILQPIDELKDQIRRFYIFSASDKTVPLGFIQAAEELLGDKSKIIGGTDLYFTELNRNQGSVDFVDQVNFSINPQVHSFDDRTLIQNTATQKVISTNAHRIAKVKKVSIGPITLRPRYNPNATQPDKDVSNTPLPSSVDARQRTWFAEGWTAMSIRSITESASISTVTYFETLGWRGIRELSTGSEDALNFASKAGEEFPVWRLFKNLKGFTHARPTASSLPELVDCLIVTSGQKAKVILVNFSTIEQEVKFSGIDLKPQTLTPESVTYLEVTGVANV
;
A
#
# COMPACT_ATOMS: atom_id res chain seq x y z
N MET A 1 -12.74 -6.38 13.88
CA MET A 1 -12.41 -6.87 12.51
C MET A 1 -13.37 -7.99 12.13
N PHE A 2 -13.92 -7.93 10.92
CA PHE A 2 -14.67 -9.03 10.31
C PHE A 2 -14.17 -9.22 8.88
N GLN A 3 -13.72 -10.43 8.55
CA GLN A 3 -13.34 -10.82 7.19
C GLN A 3 -14.18 -12.02 6.75
N ASP A 4 -14.85 -11.85 5.60
CA ASP A 4 -15.68 -12.88 4.99
C ASP A 4 -14.85 -14.01 4.38
N ILE A 5 -15.52 -14.95 3.71
CA ILE A 5 -14.87 -16.10 3.06
C ILE A 5 -13.90 -15.73 1.94
N ASN A 6 -14.00 -14.53 1.39
CA ASN A 6 -13.12 -13.99 0.35
C ASN A 6 -12.01 -13.08 0.92
N TRP A 7 -11.81 -13.06 2.23
CA TRP A 7 -10.88 -12.18 2.94
C TRP A 7 -11.21 -10.68 2.83
N THR A 8 -12.40 -10.34 2.36
CA THR A 8 -12.84 -8.96 2.29
C THR A 8 -13.19 -8.45 3.68
N SER A 9 -12.59 -7.34 4.09
CA SER A 9 -12.94 -6.66 5.34
C SER A 9 -14.32 -6.04 5.23
N ARG A 10 -15.24 -6.44 6.12
CA ARG A 10 -16.61 -5.96 6.14
C ARG A 10 -16.81 -4.98 7.29
N PRO A 11 -17.41 -3.81 7.03
CA PRO A 11 -17.71 -2.85 8.08
C PRO A 11 -18.88 -3.35 8.96
N PHE A 12 -18.87 -2.91 10.22
CA PHE A 12 -20.02 -2.98 11.09
C PHE A 12 -20.83 -1.68 10.99
N VAL A 13 -22.14 -1.80 11.14
CA VAL A 13 -23.06 -0.66 11.22
C VAL A 13 -23.37 -0.40 12.67
N ILE A 14 -22.89 0.71 13.22
CA ILE A 14 -23.18 1.14 14.59
C ILE A 14 -24.69 1.42 14.71
N LYS A 15 -25.35 0.84 15.71
CA LYS A 15 -26.77 0.99 15.99
C LYS A 15 -27.02 1.87 17.20
N ASP A 16 -26.13 1.77 18.19
CA ASP A 16 -26.23 2.50 19.45
C ASP A 16 -24.84 2.66 20.06
N GLU A 17 -24.60 3.80 20.70
CA GLU A 17 -23.37 4.04 21.44
C GLU A 17 -23.65 4.91 22.66
N ILE A 18 -23.09 4.51 23.78
CA ILE A 18 -23.19 5.23 25.05
C ILE A 18 -21.79 5.48 25.57
N TRP A 19 -21.49 6.74 25.87
CA TRP A 19 -20.21 7.17 26.41
C TRP A 19 -20.42 7.80 27.79
N GLU A 20 -19.60 7.36 28.75
CA GLU A 20 -19.49 7.98 30.06
C GLU A 20 -18.04 8.41 30.27
N VAL A 21 -17.82 9.70 30.49
CA VAL A 21 -16.47 10.27 30.62
C VAL A 21 -16.39 11.05 31.91
N SER A 22 -15.35 10.79 32.70
CA SER A 22 -14.98 11.55 33.89
C SER A 22 -13.54 12.07 33.76
N ASP A 23 -13.07 12.82 34.74
CA ASP A 23 -11.71 13.38 34.73
C ASP A 23 -10.61 12.29 34.72
N ARG A 24 -10.92 11.08 35.16
CA ARG A 24 -9.93 10.02 35.38
C ARG A 24 -10.30 8.66 34.81
N SER A 25 -11.48 8.55 34.21
CA SER A 25 -11.94 7.29 33.61
C SER A 25 -12.93 7.54 32.50
N PHE A 26 -13.10 6.56 31.63
CA PHE A 26 -14.17 6.56 30.65
C PHE A 26 -14.70 5.15 30.44
N SER A 27 -15.94 5.05 30.00
CA SER A 27 -16.52 3.82 29.45
C SER A 27 -17.25 4.11 28.16
N ALA A 28 -17.24 3.15 27.24
CA ALA A 28 -18.05 3.18 26.05
C ALA A 28 -18.72 1.82 25.84
N LYS A 29 -20.02 1.82 25.55
CA LYS A 29 -20.76 0.64 25.12
C LYS A 29 -21.30 0.90 23.73
N ILE A 30 -20.88 0.06 22.76
CA ILE A 30 -21.22 0.22 21.36
C ILE A 30 -21.94 -1.05 20.91
N LYS A 31 -23.15 -0.89 20.36
CA LYS A 31 -23.87 -1.97 19.70
C LYS A 31 -23.78 -1.77 18.20
N ALA A 32 -23.35 -2.81 17.52
CA ALA A 32 -23.19 -2.79 16.08
C ALA A 32 -23.79 -4.05 15.45
N GLN A 33 -24.02 -3.97 14.16
CA GLN A 33 -24.55 -5.06 13.36
C GLN A 33 -23.65 -5.30 12.18
N GLY A 34 -23.47 -6.54 11.79
CA GLY A 34 -22.76 -6.92 10.58
C GLY A 34 -23.46 -6.36 9.34
N SER A 35 -22.74 -6.34 8.23
CA SER A 35 -23.23 -5.87 6.94
C SER A 35 -23.28 -7.01 5.92
N HIS A 36 -23.94 -6.79 4.82
CA HIS A 36 -24.07 -7.75 3.71
C HIS A 36 -24.59 -9.14 4.17
N ASP A 37 -23.87 -10.21 3.87
CA ASP A 37 -24.28 -11.58 4.17
C ASP A 37 -24.29 -11.90 5.68
N ALA A 38 -23.69 -11.05 6.50
CA ALA A 38 -23.64 -11.17 7.96
C ALA A 38 -24.54 -10.14 8.68
N LYS A 39 -25.59 -9.64 8.03
CA LYS A 39 -26.51 -8.63 8.61
C LYS A 39 -27.24 -9.09 9.89
N ASP A 40 -27.31 -10.39 10.15
CA ASP A 40 -27.89 -10.97 11.37
C ASP A 40 -26.86 -11.11 12.51
N LEU A 41 -25.58 -10.74 12.27
CA LEU A 41 -24.54 -10.73 13.28
C LEU A 41 -24.66 -9.49 14.16
N SER A 42 -24.99 -9.69 15.43
CA SER A 42 -24.99 -8.65 16.47
C SER A 42 -23.63 -8.61 17.15
N VAL A 43 -23.10 -7.42 17.36
CA VAL A 43 -21.81 -7.17 18.01
C VAL A 43 -21.99 -6.17 19.14
N GLU A 44 -21.42 -6.47 20.29
CA GLU A 44 -21.29 -5.55 21.41
C GLU A 44 -19.81 -5.32 21.72
N LEU A 45 -19.44 -4.05 21.83
CA LEU A 45 -18.10 -3.62 22.26
C LEU A 45 -18.24 -2.86 23.58
N GLU A 46 -17.39 -3.18 24.54
CA GLU A 46 -17.24 -2.43 25.77
C GLU A 46 -15.79 -1.95 25.89
N ILE A 47 -15.60 -0.65 26.01
CA ILE A 47 -14.27 -0.05 26.14
C ILE A 47 -14.24 0.69 27.47
N THR A 48 -13.25 0.40 28.31
CA THR A 48 -13.09 1.10 29.59
C THR A 48 -11.66 1.61 29.73
N GLY A 49 -11.50 2.80 30.28
CA GLY A 49 -10.22 3.34 30.68
C GLY A 49 -10.25 3.76 32.15
N SER A 50 -9.20 3.45 32.88
CA SER A 50 -9.11 3.69 34.32
C SER A 50 -8.01 4.71 34.65
N GLU A 51 -8.06 5.27 35.86
CA GLU A 51 -7.05 6.18 36.41
C GLU A 51 -5.64 5.55 36.48
N SER A 52 -5.56 4.23 36.56
CA SER A 52 -4.29 3.50 36.54
C SER A 52 -3.60 3.50 35.16
N GLY A 53 -4.24 4.04 34.10
CA GLY A 53 -3.77 4.00 32.73
C GLY A 53 -4.05 2.66 32.04
N GLU A 54 -4.87 1.83 32.62
CA GLU A 54 -5.34 0.59 32.00
C GLU A 54 -6.53 0.86 31.07
N ILE A 55 -6.48 0.31 29.86
CA ILE A 55 -7.57 0.34 28.88
C ILE A 55 -7.97 -1.09 28.56
N THR A 56 -9.27 -1.37 28.63
CA THR A 56 -9.83 -2.68 28.31
C THR A 56 -10.79 -2.57 27.13
N TYR A 57 -10.68 -3.51 26.20
CA TYR A 57 -11.58 -3.71 25.06
C TYR A 57 -12.25 -5.08 25.22
N GLY A 58 -13.55 -5.10 25.47
CA GLY A 58 -14.39 -6.30 25.43
C GLY A 58 -15.14 -6.40 24.11
N PHE A 59 -15.21 -7.59 23.55
CA PHE A 59 -15.95 -7.90 22.33
C PHE A 59 -16.84 -9.11 22.58
N SER A 60 -18.10 -9.00 22.17
CA SER A 60 -19.04 -10.11 22.14
C SER A 60 -19.83 -10.08 20.83
N ALA A 61 -19.96 -11.22 20.19
CA ALA A 61 -20.70 -11.36 18.94
C ALA A 61 -21.59 -12.60 18.97
N SER A 62 -22.82 -12.48 18.44
CA SER A 62 -23.78 -13.58 18.30
C SER A 62 -24.60 -13.42 17.03
N THR A 63 -25.17 -14.51 16.54
CA THR A 63 -25.99 -14.54 15.34
C THR A 63 -27.24 -15.39 15.54
N SER A 64 -28.32 -15.05 14.85
CA SER A 64 -29.54 -15.87 14.77
C SER A 64 -29.54 -16.85 13.60
N VAL A 65 -28.63 -16.67 12.62
CA VAL A 65 -28.47 -17.53 11.44
C VAL A 65 -27.02 -17.97 11.28
N SER A 66 -26.83 -19.15 10.71
CA SER A 66 -25.48 -19.65 10.44
C SER A 66 -24.84 -18.88 9.29
N PHE A 67 -23.56 -18.51 9.43
CA PHE A 67 -22.74 -17.96 8.33
C PHE A 67 -21.28 -18.41 8.45
N MET A 68 -20.54 -18.23 7.35
CA MET A 68 -19.12 -18.58 7.28
C MET A 68 -18.24 -17.33 7.36
N ARG A 69 -17.11 -17.43 8.06
CA ARG A 69 -16.15 -16.33 8.22
C ARG A 69 -14.71 -16.83 8.14
N ASN A 70 -13.80 -15.97 7.71
CA ASN A 70 -12.38 -16.18 7.89
C ASN A 70 -11.89 -15.60 9.21
N ARG A 71 -12.34 -14.38 9.57
CA ARG A 71 -11.98 -13.71 10.84
C ARG A 71 -13.17 -12.99 11.43
N LEU A 72 -13.25 -12.98 12.75
CA LEU A 72 -14.23 -12.19 13.50
C LEU A 72 -13.71 -11.94 14.91
N GLY A 73 -13.53 -10.68 15.29
CA GLY A 73 -13.13 -10.32 16.63
C GLY A 73 -12.24 -9.09 16.73
N LEU A 74 -11.57 -8.96 17.86
CA LEU A 74 -10.63 -7.89 18.12
C LEU A 74 -9.34 -8.08 17.31
N CYS A 75 -8.75 -6.99 16.88
CA CYS A 75 -7.39 -6.94 16.42
C CYS A 75 -6.69 -5.71 16.99
N LEU A 76 -5.41 -5.85 17.30
CA LEU A 76 -4.57 -4.78 17.80
C LEU A 76 -3.44 -4.50 16.79
N LEU A 77 -3.29 -3.25 16.41
CA LEU A 77 -2.20 -2.80 15.53
C LEU A 77 -1.08 -2.21 16.38
N HIS A 78 0.13 -2.75 16.22
CA HIS A 78 1.33 -2.22 16.84
C HIS A 78 2.10 -1.41 15.79
N PRO A 79 2.46 -0.14 16.05
CA PRO A 79 3.17 0.67 15.06
C PRO A 79 4.55 0.07 14.75
N VAL A 80 4.93 0.04 13.48
CA VAL A 80 6.29 -0.36 13.07
C VAL A 80 7.32 0.64 13.57
N ALA A 81 6.98 1.93 13.49
CA ALA A 81 7.84 3.00 13.98
C ALA A 81 8.09 2.86 15.50
N GLY A 82 9.33 2.70 15.86
CA GLY A 82 9.77 2.53 17.25
C GLY A 82 9.68 1.11 17.81
N LEU A 83 9.13 0.14 17.07
CA LEU A 83 9.06 -1.27 17.49
C LEU A 83 9.93 -2.21 16.65
N ALA A 84 10.11 -1.96 15.37
CA ALA A 84 10.93 -2.83 14.51
C ALA A 84 12.33 -3.06 15.11
N GLY A 85 12.72 -4.34 15.26
CA GLY A 85 13.97 -4.77 15.90
C GLY A 85 14.01 -4.68 17.43
N ARG A 86 12.94 -4.18 18.10
CA ARG A 86 12.91 -4.05 19.57
C ARG A 86 12.57 -5.36 20.25
N ASP A 87 13.18 -5.54 21.43
CA ASP A 87 12.89 -6.67 22.29
C ASP A 87 11.45 -6.62 22.80
N CYS A 88 10.84 -7.79 22.90
CA CYS A 88 9.54 -8.00 23.51
C CYS A 88 9.53 -9.31 24.32
N GLU A 89 8.53 -9.44 25.16
CA GLU A 89 8.26 -10.65 25.92
C GLU A 89 6.85 -11.14 25.55
N LEU A 90 6.78 -12.40 25.16
CA LEU A 90 5.55 -13.05 24.71
C LEU A 90 5.04 -13.95 25.85
N THR A 91 3.77 -13.80 26.22
CA THR A 91 3.09 -14.78 27.06
C THR A 91 2.31 -15.72 26.15
N LYS A 92 2.60 -17.01 26.23
CA LYS A 92 1.95 -18.05 25.45
C LYS A 92 0.60 -18.45 26.06
N ALA A 93 -0.24 -19.12 25.30
CA ALA A 93 -1.55 -19.59 25.77
C ALA A 93 -1.48 -20.57 26.97
N ASP A 94 -0.36 -21.30 27.13
CA ASP A 94 -0.07 -22.19 28.26
C ASP A 94 0.55 -21.46 29.47
N GLY A 95 0.74 -20.15 29.38
CA GLY A 95 1.36 -19.31 30.41
C GLY A 95 2.89 -19.24 30.35
N ALA A 96 3.56 -19.93 29.41
CA ALA A 96 4.99 -19.82 29.23
C ALA A 96 5.40 -18.42 28.74
N ILE A 97 6.54 -17.94 29.23
CA ILE A 97 7.10 -16.64 28.84
C ILE A 97 8.29 -16.87 27.90
N GLU A 98 8.24 -16.23 26.75
CA GLU A 98 9.29 -16.28 25.73
C GLU A 98 9.83 -14.87 25.45
N LYS A 99 11.16 -14.68 25.50
CA LYS A 99 11.82 -13.45 25.04
C LYS A 99 11.97 -13.48 23.53
N SER A 100 11.55 -12.43 22.86
CA SER A 100 11.56 -12.31 21.41
C SER A 100 11.87 -10.88 20.95
N LYS A 101 11.76 -10.64 19.65
CA LYS A 101 11.90 -9.30 19.04
C LYS A 101 10.85 -9.10 17.98
N PHE A 102 10.33 -7.88 17.87
CA PHE A 102 9.59 -7.50 16.68
C PHE A 102 10.49 -7.59 15.45
N PRO A 103 10.07 -8.24 14.36
CA PRO A 103 10.90 -8.41 13.18
C PRO A 103 11.39 -7.07 12.62
N GLU A 104 12.71 -6.91 12.42
CA GLU A 104 13.26 -5.76 11.69
C GLU A 104 13.06 -5.96 10.18
N ALA A 105 13.50 -7.08 9.64
CA ALA A 105 13.14 -7.52 8.30
C ALA A 105 11.69 -8.03 8.29
N ILE A 106 10.99 -7.84 7.16
CA ILE A 106 9.59 -8.27 7.05
C ILE A 106 9.51 -9.79 7.14
N SER A 107 8.78 -10.29 8.16
CA SER A 107 8.56 -11.73 8.33
C SER A 107 7.61 -12.24 7.25
N PRO A 108 7.95 -13.31 6.50
CA PRO A 108 7.03 -13.90 5.54
C PRO A 108 5.82 -14.57 6.19
N ASP A 109 6.01 -15.11 7.37
CA ASP A 109 5.01 -15.82 8.17
C ASP A 109 4.70 -15.06 9.47
N GLN A 110 3.76 -15.60 10.26
CA GLN A 110 3.40 -15.04 11.55
C GLN A 110 4.59 -15.08 12.53
N PRO A 111 5.15 -13.91 12.93
CA PRO A 111 6.31 -13.88 13.81
C PRO A 111 6.02 -14.35 15.24
N PHE A 112 4.78 -14.20 15.69
CA PHE A 112 4.39 -14.57 17.04
C PHE A 112 3.14 -15.44 17.03
N LEU A 113 3.24 -16.63 17.59
CA LEU A 113 2.18 -17.64 17.63
C LEU A 113 1.76 -17.97 19.06
N ASN A 114 0.53 -18.46 19.24
CA ASN A 114 -0.01 -18.96 20.51
C ASN A 114 0.04 -17.93 21.64
N LEU A 115 -0.44 -16.72 21.39
CA LEU A 115 -0.33 -15.59 22.30
C LEU A 115 -1.53 -15.49 23.25
N SER A 116 -1.22 -15.26 24.53
CA SER A 116 -2.13 -14.67 25.54
C SER A 116 -1.63 -13.31 26.05
N GLY A 117 -0.43 -12.86 25.64
CA GLY A 117 0.06 -11.53 25.95
C GLY A 117 1.34 -11.15 25.21
N ILE A 118 1.59 -9.86 25.13
CA ILE A 118 2.85 -9.24 24.62
C ILE A 118 3.20 -8.08 25.53
N SER A 119 4.46 -7.98 25.95
CA SER A 119 4.97 -6.77 26.57
C SER A 119 6.23 -6.26 25.89
N HIS A 120 6.39 -4.94 25.85
CA HIS A 120 7.54 -4.30 25.24
C HIS A 120 7.78 -2.89 25.79
N LYS A 121 9.01 -2.41 25.66
CA LYS A 121 9.40 -1.06 26.07
C LYS A 121 9.02 -0.04 24.99
N LEU A 122 8.33 1.02 25.39
CA LEU A 122 8.02 2.18 24.55
C LEU A 122 9.26 3.08 24.36
N GLN A 123 9.21 3.99 23.39
CA GLN A 123 10.26 4.99 23.20
C GLN A 123 10.41 5.92 24.41
N SER A 124 9.34 6.19 25.13
CA SER A 124 9.32 6.96 26.39
C SER A 124 10.05 6.27 27.55
N GLY A 125 10.44 4.99 27.39
CA GLY A 125 11.04 4.18 28.45
C GLY A 125 10.03 3.38 29.28
N GLN A 126 8.75 3.69 29.19
CA GLN A 126 7.66 2.94 29.83
C GLN A 126 7.51 1.55 29.22
N ILE A 127 6.84 0.64 29.95
CA ILE A 127 6.53 -0.71 29.48
C ILE A 127 5.04 -0.77 29.16
N ALA A 128 4.70 -1.12 27.93
CA ALA A 128 3.36 -1.50 27.53
C ALA A 128 3.20 -3.01 27.73
N SER A 129 2.18 -3.41 28.45
CA SER A 129 1.79 -4.80 28.65
C SER A 129 0.38 -5.02 28.13
N ILE A 130 0.23 -6.03 27.27
CA ILE A 130 -1.01 -6.31 26.55
C ILE A 130 -1.40 -7.76 26.86
N LYS A 131 -2.61 -7.96 27.33
CA LYS A 131 -3.17 -9.28 27.63
C LYS A 131 -4.34 -9.58 26.70
N PHE A 132 -4.39 -10.82 26.19
CA PHE A 132 -5.43 -11.34 25.31
C PHE A 132 -6.18 -12.46 26.02
N GLU A 133 -7.51 -12.44 25.98
CA GLU A 133 -8.39 -13.40 26.63
C GLU A 133 -9.55 -13.78 25.71
N GLY A 134 -10.11 -14.99 25.93
CA GLY A 134 -11.28 -15.52 25.21
C GLY A 134 -10.92 -16.45 24.05
N GLU A 135 -9.85 -16.14 23.32
CA GLU A 135 -9.31 -16.97 22.22
C GLU A 135 -7.78 -16.91 22.22
N ILE A 136 -7.15 -17.77 21.43
CA ILE A 136 -5.71 -17.70 21.16
C ILE A 136 -5.46 -16.65 20.09
N PHE A 137 -4.43 -15.83 20.28
CA PHE A 137 -4.01 -14.81 19.33
C PHE A 137 -2.70 -15.19 18.64
N GLU A 138 -2.45 -14.56 17.51
CA GLU A 138 -1.17 -14.59 16.80
C GLU A 138 -0.90 -13.22 16.17
N SER A 139 0.36 -12.95 15.80
CA SER A 139 0.73 -11.70 15.16
C SER A 139 1.17 -11.94 13.71
N GLU A 140 0.76 -11.05 12.83
CA GLU A 140 1.15 -10.96 11.43
C GLU A 140 2.01 -9.71 11.21
N ASP A 141 3.03 -9.82 10.36
CA ASP A 141 3.77 -8.66 9.89
C ASP A 141 3.01 -8.01 8.71
N HIS A 142 2.22 -7.01 9.03
CA HIS A 142 1.35 -6.33 8.09
C HIS A 142 2.07 -5.58 6.97
N ARG A 143 3.40 -5.34 7.12
CA ARG A 143 4.22 -4.76 6.05
C ARG A 143 4.23 -5.62 4.79
N ASN A 144 3.97 -6.90 4.89
CA ASN A 144 3.72 -7.80 3.75
C ASN A 144 2.63 -7.27 2.80
N TRP A 145 1.67 -6.52 3.35
CA TRP A 145 0.50 -5.97 2.66
C TRP A 145 0.57 -4.44 2.50
N SER A 146 1.74 -3.85 2.73
CA SER A 146 2.02 -2.42 2.68
C SER A 146 1.51 -1.60 3.89
N ASP A 147 0.99 -2.22 4.95
CA ASP A 147 0.54 -1.53 6.15
C ASP A 147 1.70 -1.20 7.10
N ALA A 148 1.62 -0.07 7.81
CA ALA A 148 2.66 0.41 8.72
C ALA A 148 2.53 -0.19 10.14
N SER A 149 2.17 -1.47 10.26
CA SER A 149 1.89 -2.11 11.55
C SER A 149 2.31 -3.57 11.61
N TYR A 150 2.46 -4.08 12.85
CA TYR A 150 2.27 -5.49 13.16
C TYR A 150 0.85 -5.64 13.68
N LYS A 151 0.14 -6.68 13.28
CA LYS A 151 -1.24 -6.93 13.68
C LYS A 151 -1.34 -8.19 14.52
N THR A 152 -1.82 -8.04 15.74
CA THR A 152 -2.18 -9.17 16.60
C THR A 152 -3.69 -9.39 16.53
N TYR A 153 -4.12 -10.60 16.24
CA TYR A 153 -5.51 -10.95 15.94
C TYR A 153 -5.86 -12.38 16.38
N CYS A 154 -7.12 -12.72 16.35
CA CYS A 154 -7.70 -14.06 16.41
C CYS A 154 -8.70 -14.24 15.24
N THR A 155 -9.00 -15.39 14.74
CA THR A 155 -8.52 -16.73 15.07
C THR A 155 -7.20 -16.99 14.34
N PRO A 156 -6.28 -17.82 14.90
CA PRO A 156 -5.03 -18.19 14.23
C PRO A 156 -5.23 -18.77 12.83
N ILE A 157 -4.30 -18.48 11.90
CA ILE A 157 -4.37 -18.98 10.51
C ILE A 157 -4.17 -20.52 10.43
N SER A 158 -3.56 -21.10 11.46
CA SER A 158 -3.39 -22.56 11.58
C SER A 158 -4.69 -23.31 11.86
N LEU A 159 -5.74 -22.60 12.30
CA LEU A 159 -7.06 -23.18 12.48
C LEU A 159 -7.87 -23.18 11.18
N PRO A 160 -8.80 -24.15 10.98
CA PRO A 160 -9.57 -24.23 9.74
C PRO A 160 -10.32 -22.94 9.41
N PHE A 161 -10.26 -22.55 8.14
CA PHE A 161 -11.05 -21.45 7.59
C PHE A 161 -11.58 -21.83 6.18
N PRO A 162 -12.74 -21.33 5.74
CA PRO A 162 -13.68 -20.52 6.54
C PRO A 162 -14.27 -21.32 7.70
N ALA A 163 -14.49 -20.65 8.85
CA ALA A 163 -15.13 -21.22 10.03
C ALA A 163 -16.61 -20.87 10.05
N GLN A 164 -17.46 -21.83 10.46
CA GLN A 164 -18.87 -21.59 10.65
C GLN A 164 -19.13 -20.93 12.02
N VAL A 165 -20.01 -19.94 12.05
CA VAL A 165 -20.62 -19.42 13.26
C VAL A 165 -22.05 -19.93 13.31
N SER A 166 -22.42 -20.60 14.40
CA SER A 166 -23.72 -21.26 14.56
C SER A 166 -24.75 -20.33 15.24
N PRO A 167 -26.06 -20.50 14.98
CA PRO A 167 -27.08 -19.74 15.68
C PRO A 167 -26.97 -19.91 17.18
N GLY A 168 -26.98 -18.79 17.93
CA GLY A 168 -26.86 -18.79 19.39
C GLY A 168 -25.44 -18.98 19.92
N GLU A 169 -24.45 -19.22 19.08
CA GLU A 169 -23.05 -19.22 19.49
C GLU A 169 -22.62 -17.80 19.86
N VAL A 170 -21.93 -17.66 21.00
CA VAL A 170 -21.37 -16.39 21.47
C VAL A 170 -19.86 -16.44 21.37
N LEU A 171 -19.29 -15.60 20.52
CA LEU A 171 -17.85 -15.36 20.45
C LEU A 171 -17.52 -14.23 21.41
N SER A 172 -16.56 -14.43 22.31
CA SER A 172 -16.16 -13.42 23.30
C SER A 172 -14.65 -13.29 23.37
N GLN A 173 -14.17 -12.05 23.35
CA GLN A 173 -12.74 -11.73 23.42
C GLN A 173 -12.52 -10.48 24.26
N LYS A 174 -11.33 -10.39 24.87
CA LYS A 174 -10.93 -9.23 25.65
C LYS A 174 -9.47 -8.91 25.44
N ILE A 175 -9.16 -7.63 25.26
CA ILE A 175 -7.80 -7.10 25.22
C ILE A 175 -7.67 -6.09 26.35
N THR A 176 -6.65 -6.27 27.21
CA THR A 176 -6.29 -5.32 28.25
C THR A 176 -4.91 -4.75 27.97
N ILE A 177 -4.80 -3.43 27.93
CA ILE A 177 -3.55 -2.70 27.71
C ILE A 177 -3.24 -1.92 28.98
N SER A 178 -2.06 -2.11 29.55
CA SER A 178 -1.55 -1.35 30.68
C SER A 178 -0.18 -0.75 30.37
N ILE A 179 0.08 0.45 30.89
CA ILE A 179 1.36 1.14 30.75
C ILE A 179 1.93 1.35 32.15
N SER A 180 3.17 0.91 32.37
CA SER A 180 3.86 1.04 33.65
C SER A 180 5.22 1.77 33.47
N GLY A 181 5.70 2.39 34.55
CA GLY A 181 6.94 3.19 34.54
C GLY A 181 6.65 4.67 34.76
N GLU A 182 7.72 5.50 34.78
CA GLU A 182 7.57 6.94 34.99
C GLU A 182 6.80 7.60 33.85
N HIS A 183 5.97 8.58 34.19
CA HIS A 183 5.19 9.32 33.19
C HIS A 183 6.10 10.06 32.21
N ALA A 184 5.91 9.84 30.92
CA ALA A 184 6.53 10.63 29.88
C ALA A 184 5.99 12.06 29.94
N THR A 185 6.86 13.05 29.73
CA THR A 185 6.42 14.45 29.58
C THR A 185 5.48 14.54 28.36
N PRO A 186 4.29 15.13 28.48
CA PRO A 186 3.42 15.32 27.33
C PRO A 186 4.16 16.08 26.21
N ILE A 187 4.09 15.56 24.99
CA ILE A 187 4.56 16.31 23.82
C ILE A 187 3.63 17.53 23.66
N SER A 188 4.22 18.73 23.59
CA SER A 188 3.42 19.95 23.38
C SER A 188 2.70 19.86 22.03
N LYS A 189 1.42 20.26 22.01
CA LYS A 189 0.57 20.19 20.80
C LYS A 189 0.81 21.32 19.79
N ASP A 190 1.66 22.31 20.14
CA ASP A 190 1.82 23.57 19.39
C ASP A 190 3.17 23.66 18.64
N GLU A 191 3.78 22.55 18.27
CA GLU A 191 5.05 22.61 17.54
C GLU A 191 4.78 22.64 16.03
N SER A 192 5.29 23.68 15.35
CA SER A 192 5.40 23.72 13.88
C SER A 192 6.14 22.49 13.38
N ALA A 193 5.69 21.92 12.27
CA ALA A 193 6.36 20.78 11.67
C ALA A 193 7.81 21.14 11.27
N ILE A 194 8.76 20.27 11.60
CA ILE A 194 10.17 20.45 11.23
C ILE A 194 10.50 19.39 10.16
N ILE A 195 10.91 19.86 8.98
CA ILE A 195 11.44 19.01 7.92
C ILE A 195 12.97 19.01 8.01
N THR A 196 13.54 17.87 8.36
CA THR A 196 14.98 17.67 8.35
C THR A 196 15.40 17.13 6.99
N VAL A 197 16.39 17.76 6.35
CA VAL A 197 16.86 17.42 4.99
C VAL A 197 18.26 16.82 5.06
N GLY A 198 18.41 15.63 4.50
CA GLY A 198 19.70 14.97 4.35
C GLY A 198 20.55 15.56 3.22
N THR A 199 21.86 15.33 3.26
CA THR A 199 22.81 15.84 2.27
C THR A 199 23.05 14.88 1.09
N LYS A 200 22.76 13.58 1.26
CA LYS A 200 22.98 12.57 0.22
C LYS A 200 21.94 12.71 -0.89
N GLU A 201 22.41 12.79 -2.14
CA GLU A 201 21.53 12.67 -3.30
C GLU A 201 21.36 11.19 -3.68
N ILE A 202 20.12 10.79 -3.95
CA ILE A 202 19.72 9.42 -4.31
C ILE A 202 19.01 9.52 -5.65
N GLU A 203 19.41 8.68 -6.61
CA GLU A 203 18.76 8.62 -7.92
C GLU A 203 17.29 8.20 -7.80
N ILE A 204 16.40 8.95 -8.45
CA ILE A 204 14.97 8.62 -8.51
C ILE A 204 14.80 7.43 -9.46
N PRO A 205 14.05 6.36 -9.09
CA PRO A 205 13.73 5.27 -10.00
C PRO A 205 13.12 5.77 -11.30
N GLU A 206 13.31 5.04 -12.40
CA GLU A 206 12.59 5.34 -13.64
C GLU A 206 11.08 5.26 -13.39
N ILE A 207 10.37 6.36 -13.58
CA ILE A 207 8.92 6.45 -13.40
C ILE A 207 8.21 6.14 -14.72
N GLY A 208 7.19 5.32 -14.69
CA GLY A 208 6.27 5.07 -15.79
C GLY A 208 4.81 5.04 -15.33
N LEU A 209 3.93 4.88 -16.31
CA LEU A 209 2.48 4.77 -16.10
C LEU A 209 1.95 3.51 -16.78
N GLY A 210 0.86 2.94 -16.23
CA GLY A 210 0.11 1.88 -16.89
C GLY A 210 -0.70 2.42 -18.06
N LEU A 211 -0.77 1.68 -19.15
CA LEU A 211 -1.77 1.91 -20.18
C LEU A 211 -3.11 1.34 -19.72
N SER A 212 -4.21 1.94 -20.20
CA SER A 212 -5.55 1.38 -19.97
C SER A 212 -5.62 -0.05 -20.48
N GLU A 213 -6.33 -0.91 -19.74
CA GLU A 213 -6.61 -2.29 -20.17
C GLU A 213 -7.63 -2.31 -21.34
N ASP A 214 -8.39 -1.23 -21.56
CA ASP A 214 -9.28 -1.10 -22.71
C ASP A 214 -8.52 -0.60 -23.95
N PRO A 215 -8.37 -1.43 -25.00
CA PRO A 215 -7.72 -1.02 -26.24
C PRO A 215 -8.36 0.21 -26.92
N ALA A 216 -9.65 0.45 -26.66
CA ALA A 216 -10.34 1.63 -27.21
C ALA A 216 -9.76 2.95 -26.68
N HIS A 217 -9.04 2.93 -25.56
CA HIS A 217 -8.37 4.10 -24.98
C HIS A 217 -6.94 4.31 -25.53
N LEU A 218 -6.40 3.37 -26.31
CA LEU A 218 -5.06 3.47 -26.90
C LEU A 218 -5.05 4.30 -28.19
N ILE A 219 -5.60 5.52 -28.11
CA ILE A 219 -5.69 6.44 -29.25
C ILE A 219 -4.64 7.54 -29.07
N ALA A 220 -3.75 7.70 -30.03
CA ALA A 220 -2.60 8.62 -29.95
C ALA A 220 -3.00 10.07 -29.57
N SER A 221 -4.16 10.56 -30.01
CA SER A 221 -4.66 11.90 -29.66
C SER A 221 -4.98 12.07 -28.16
N GLU A 222 -5.30 10.99 -27.43
CA GLU A 222 -5.51 11.02 -25.98
C GLU A 222 -4.21 11.27 -25.21
N TYR A 223 -3.04 11.11 -25.84
CA TYR A 223 -1.74 11.20 -25.17
C TYR A 223 -1.01 12.53 -25.43
N VAL A 224 -1.65 13.51 -26.03
CA VAL A 224 -1.10 14.88 -26.19
C VAL A 224 -0.88 15.51 -24.83
N GLY A 225 0.32 16.07 -24.57
CA GLY A 225 0.73 16.66 -23.29
C GLY A 225 1.49 15.71 -22.35
N PHE A 226 1.41 14.38 -22.57
CA PHE A 226 2.17 13.42 -21.75
C PHE A 226 3.69 13.55 -21.94
N GLU A 227 4.14 14.10 -23.06
CA GLU A 227 5.54 14.44 -23.33
C GLU A 227 6.11 15.44 -22.31
N ASP A 228 5.28 16.19 -21.60
CA ASP A 228 5.66 17.14 -20.55
C ASP A 228 5.89 16.49 -19.18
N LEU A 229 5.56 15.21 -19.01
CA LEU A 229 5.66 14.49 -17.75
C LEU A 229 7.04 13.86 -17.54
N ALA A 230 7.38 13.61 -16.28
CA ALA A 230 8.60 12.91 -15.89
C ALA A 230 8.43 11.39 -15.97
N ILE A 231 7.98 10.88 -17.12
CA ILE A 231 7.79 9.45 -17.35
C ILE A 231 8.81 8.94 -18.38
N LYS A 232 9.23 7.69 -18.23
CA LYS A 232 10.24 7.03 -19.07
C LYS A 232 9.70 5.83 -19.84
N HIS A 233 8.57 5.27 -19.38
CA HIS A 233 7.94 4.13 -20.03
C HIS A 233 6.43 4.15 -19.82
N LEU A 234 5.72 3.45 -20.70
CA LEU A 234 4.35 3.03 -20.52
C LEU A 234 4.30 1.50 -20.42
N ARG A 235 3.50 0.97 -19.52
CA ARG A 235 3.31 -0.48 -19.33
C ARG A 235 1.95 -0.90 -19.82
N LEU A 236 1.92 -1.74 -20.88
CA LEU A 236 0.73 -2.42 -21.36
C LEU A 236 0.59 -3.78 -20.67
N SER A 237 -0.59 -4.09 -20.12
CA SER A 237 -0.89 -5.40 -19.53
C SER A 237 -1.77 -6.22 -20.47
N LEU A 238 -1.41 -7.50 -20.71
CA LEU A 238 -2.12 -8.43 -21.59
C LEU A 238 -2.48 -9.70 -20.81
N ASN A 239 -3.76 -10.07 -20.89
CA ASN A 239 -4.34 -11.23 -20.19
C ASN A 239 -4.85 -12.32 -21.16
N GLY A 240 -4.13 -12.58 -22.25
CA GLY A 240 -4.44 -13.67 -23.17
C GLY A 240 -5.51 -13.37 -24.23
N ASP A 241 -5.77 -12.11 -24.54
CA ASP A 241 -6.82 -11.67 -25.46
C ASP A 241 -6.50 -11.88 -26.94
N SER A 242 -7.56 -11.95 -27.75
CA SER A 242 -7.51 -12.18 -29.22
C SER A 242 -6.96 -10.99 -30.05
N GLN A 243 -6.72 -9.80 -29.43
CA GLN A 243 -6.30 -8.58 -30.11
C GLN A 243 -4.89 -8.12 -29.73
N ILE A 244 -4.04 -9.03 -29.27
CA ILE A 244 -2.71 -8.73 -28.72
C ILE A 244 -1.88 -7.89 -29.68
N ARG A 245 -1.75 -8.30 -30.94
CA ARG A 245 -0.95 -7.57 -31.95
C ARG A 245 -1.42 -6.13 -32.13
N SER A 246 -2.72 -5.91 -32.29
CA SER A 246 -3.28 -4.56 -32.46
C SER A 246 -3.06 -3.68 -31.23
N ALA A 247 -3.22 -4.22 -30.02
CA ALA A 247 -2.98 -3.49 -28.78
C ALA A 247 -1.51 -3.06 -28.65
N VAL A 248 -0.58 -3.97 -28.98
CA VAL A 248 0.86 -3.67 -28.94
C VAL A 248 1.24 -2.65 -30.02
N GLU A 249 0.74 -2.77 -31.25
CA GLU A 249 0.98 -1.80 -32.33
C GLU A 249 0.48 -0.40 -31.95
N GLN A 250 -0.70 -0.28 -31.35
CA GLN A 250 -1.23 1.01 -30.88
C GLN A 250 -0.40 1.57 -29.71
N ALA A 251 0.00 0.74 -28.75
CA ALA A 251 0.86 1.16 -27.65
C ALA A 251 2.22 1.63 -28.15
N LEU A 252 2.80 0.97 -29.17
CA LEU A 252 4.04 1.41 -29.81
C LEU A 252 3.88 2.78 -30.50
N LEU A 253 2.77 3.03 -31.18
CA LEU A 253 2.49 4.34 -31.78
C LEU A 253 2.47 5.45 -30.71
N VAL A 254 1.82 5.18 -29.56
CA VAL A 254 1.78 6.13 -28.43
C VAL A 254 3.18 6.36 -27.86
N THR A 255 3.94 5.31 -27.57
CA THR A 255 5.28 5.45 -26.98
C THR A 255 6.28 6.10 -27.93
N GLN A 256 6.19 5.84 -29.24
CA GLN A 256 7.00 6.52 -30.28
C GLN A 256 6.69 8.01 -30.36
N GLN A 257 5.38 8.40 -30.29
CA GLN A 257 4.99 9.80 -30.23
C GLN A 257 5.59 10.50 -29.01
N LEU A 258 5.58 9.86 -27.85
CA LEU A 258 6.07 10.39 -26.59
C LEU A 258 7.60 10.28 -26.44
N LYS A 259 8.28 9.52 -27.30
CA LYS A 259 9.72 9.20 -27.24
C LYS A 259 10.12 8.55 -25.92
N ILE A 260 9.34 7.60 -25.47
CA ILE A 260 9.57 6.80 -24.27
C ILE A 260 9.43 5.31 -24.59
N ASP A 261 9.79 4.45 -23.64
CA ASP A 261 9.81 3.01 -23.86
C ASP A 261 8.43 2.35 -23.65
N LEU A 262 8.20 1.24 -24.33
CA LEU A 262 7.10 0.32 -24.06
C LEU A 262 7.59 -0.84 -23.20
N ASP A 263 6.92 -1.07 -22.09
CA ASP A 263 6.99 -2.28 -21.27
C ASP A 263 5.73 -3.13 -21.48
N LEU A 264 5.89 -4.44 -21.59
CA LEU A 264 4.78 -5.36 -21.79
C LEU A 264 4.67 -6.33 -20.62
N ALA A 265 3.53 -6.36 -19.95
CA ALA A 265 3.23 -7.31 -18.90
C ALA A 265 2.25 -8.37 -19.41
N ILE A 266 2.64 -9.63 -19.28
CA ILE A 266 1.89 -10.77 -19.81
C ILE A 266 1.55 -11.72 -18.69
N THR A 267 0.25 -12.00 -18.51
CA THR A 267 -0.25 -13.03 -17.61
C THR A 267 -0.77 -14.21 -18.43
N ALA A 268 -0.24 -15.40 -18.20
CA ALA A 268 -0.62 -16.60 -18.92
C ALA A 268 -0.94 -17.75 -17.95
N ASN A 269 -1.78 -18.72 -18.39
CA ASN A 269 -2.14 -19.89 -17.60
C ASN A 269 -1.10 -21.02 -17.71
N SER A 270 -0.25 -20.97 -18.73
CA SER A 270 0.81 -21.97 -18.94
C SER A 270 1.93 -21.41 -19.83
N PRO A 271 3.14 -22.01 -19.82
CA PRO A 271 4.20 -21.67 -20.76
C PRO A 271 3.77 -21.78 -22.23
N GLN A 272 2.91 -22.73 -22.59
CA GLN A 272 2.38 -22.90 -23.95
C GLN A 272 1.46 -21.73 -24.34
N GLN A 273 0.60 -21.26 -23.42
CA GLN A 273 -0.21 -20.07 -23.69
C GLN A 273 0.66 -18.82 -23.85
N LEU A 274 1.73 -18.69 -23.06
CA LEU A 274 2.68 -17.60 -23.21
C LEU A 274 3.28 -17.56 -24.62
N GLN A 275 3.60 -18.73 -25.21
CA GLN A 275 4.06 -18.83 -26.61
C GLN A 275 3.00 -18.32 -27.58
N VAL A 276 1.73 -18.72 -27.40
CA VAL A 276 0.61 -18.25 -28.24
C VAL A 276 0.42 -16.73 -28.14
N ILE A 277 0.62 -16.15 -26.97
CA ILE A 277 0.52 -14.70 -26.74
C ILE A 277 1.68 -13.95 -27.41
N LEU A 278 2.90 -14.46 -27.33
CA LEU A 278 4.10 -13.80 -27.87
C LEU A 278 4.25 -13.94 -29.39
N GLN A 279 3.77 -15.05 -29.97
CA GLN A 279 3.92 -15.32 -31.40
C GLN A 279 3.41 -14.18 -32.32
N PRO A 280 2.22 -13.57 -32.12
CA PRO A 280 1.72 -12.49 -32.95
C PRO A 280 2.57 -11.22 -32.93
N ILE A 281 3.42 -11.04 -31.92
CA ILE A 281 4.26 -9.85 -31.71
C ILE A 281 5.75 -10.12 -31.87
N ASP A 282 6.14 -11.28 -32.38
CA ASP A 282 7.56 -11.66 -32.55
C ASP A 282 8.36 -10.62 -33.36
N GLU A 283 7.77 -10.07 -34.43
CA GLU A 283 8.36 -9.03 -35.25
C GLU A 283 8.48 -7.66 -34.53
N LEU A 284 7.74 -7.46 -33.44
CA LEU A 284 7.69 -6.20 -32.67
C LEU A 284 8.55 -6.24 -31.40
N LYS A 285 9.02 -7.42 -30.99
CA LYS A 285 9.70 -7.64 -29.70
C LYS A 285 10.93 -6.76 -29.47
N ASP A 286 11.63 -6.37 -30.54
CA ASP A 286 12.83 -5.52 -30.43
C ASP A 286 12.48 -4.07 -30.08
N GLN A 287 11.25 -3.63 -30.34
CA GLN A 287 10.73 -2.31 -29.99
C GLN A 287 10.19 -2.25 -28.55
N ILE A 288 10.08 -3.42 -27.88
CA ILE A 288 9.65 -3.53 -26.49
C ILE A 288 10.88 -3.62 -25.60
N ARG A 289 10.93 -2.79 -24.57
CA ARG A 289 12.09 -2.69 -23.70
C ARG A 289 12.13 -3.81 -22.66
N ARG A 290 11.00 -4.12 -22.02
CA ARG A 290 10.90 -5.11 -20.93
C ARG A 290 9.64 -5.95 -21.07
N PHE A 291 9.77 -7.22 -20.71
CA PHE A 291 8.67 -8.18 -20.69
C PHE A 291 8.49 -8.69 -19.26
N TYR A 292 7.41 -8.30 -18.62
CA TYR A 292 6.99 -8.82 -17.33
C TYR A 292 6.18 -10.08 -17.54
N ILE A 293 6.67 -11.20 -17.05
CA ILE A 293 6.06 -12.51 -17.25
C ILE A 293 5.44 -13.00 -15.95
N PHE A 294 4.16 -13.29 -15.97
CA PHE A 294 3.39 -13.72 -14.81
C PHE A 294 2.56 -14.96 -15.10
N SER A 295 2.28 -15.73 -14.04
CA SER A 295 1.35 -16.86 -14.06
C SER A 295 -0.02 -16.42 -13.55
N ALA A 296 -1.09 -16.87 -14.18
CA ALA A 296 -2.45 -16.63 -13.72
C ALA A 296 -2.85 -17.53 -12.54
N SER A 297 -2.18 -18.69 -12.38
CA SER A 297 -2.48 -19.70 -11.37
C SER A 297 -1.53 -19.67 -10.17
N ASP A 298 -0.28 -19.23 -10.40
CA ASP A 298 0.76 -19.23 -9.36
C ASP A 298 0.96 -17.85 -8.78
N LYS A 299 1.28 -17.78 -7.49
CA LYS A 299 1.52 -16.51 -6.78
C LYS A 299 2.80 -15.79 -7.22
N THR A 300 3.76 -16.53 -7.70
CA THR A 300 5.00 -16.05 -8.34
C THR A 300 5.26 -16.84 -9.61
N VAL A 301 5.95 -16.24 -10.58
CA VAL A 301 6.19 -16.89 -11.87
C VAL A 301 7.05 -18.15 -11.73
N PRO A 302 6.61 -19.34 -12.24
CA PRO A 302 7.40 -20.55 -12.25
C PRO A 302 8.53 -20.51 -13.30
N LEU A 303 9.61 -21.29 -13.07
CA LEU A 303 10.76 -21.40 -13.96
C LEU A 303 10.37 -21.70 -15.42
N GLY A 304 9.41 -22.60 -15.64
CA GLY A 304 8.99 -22.98 -17.01
C GLY A 304 8.45 -21.82 -17.84
N PHE A 305 7.83 -20.79 -17.22
CA PHE A 305 7.40 -19.58 -17.93
C PHE A 305 8.60 -18.74 -18.37
N ILE A 306 9.61 -18.61 -17.49
CA ILE A 306 10.83 -17.85 -17.80
C ILE A 306 11.61 -18.53 -18.93
N GLN A 307 11.75 -19.85 -18.89
CA GLN A 307 12.41 -20.62 -19.96
C GLN A 307 11.70 -20.45 -21.30
N ALA A 308 10.36 -20.52 -21.32
CA ALA A 308 9.58 -20.29 -22.54
C ALA A 308 9.75 -18.86 -23.07
N ALA A 309 9.80 -17.86 -22.17
CA ALA A 309 10.07 -16.48 -22.54
C ALA A 309 11.49 -16.31 -23.11
N GLU A 310 12.50 -16.91 -22.49
CA GLU A 310 13.90 -16.87 -22.97
C GLU A 310 14.04 -17.46 -24.38
N GLU A 311 13.38 -18.59 -24.65
CA GLU A 311 13.39 -19.24 -25.98
C GLU A 311 12.78 -18.34 -27.07
N LEU A 312 11.73 -17.59 -26.75
CA LEU A 312 11.02 -16.76 -27.73
C LEU A 312 11.65 -15.39 -27.90
N LEU A 313 12.07 -14.77 -26.81
CA LEU A 313 12.59 -13.39 -26.83
C LEU A 313 14.09 -13.34 -27.15
N GLY A 314 14.84 -14.40 -26.86
CA GLY A 314 16.28 -14.50 -27.15
C GLY A 314 17.17 -13.63 -26.25
N ASP A 315 16.60 -12.74 -25.43
CA ASP A 315 17.32 -11.82 -24.55
C ASP A 315 16.75 -11.86 -23.14
N LYS A 316 17.41 -12.61 -22.27
CA LYS A 316 17.03 -12.75 -20.86
C LYS A 316 17.02 -11.42 -20.10
N SER A 317 17.86 -10.47 -20.50
CA SER A 317 17.97 -9.18 -19.82
C SER A 317 16.70 -8.31 -19.91
N LYS A 318 15.84 -8.61 -20.89
CA LYS A 318 14.53 -7.97 -21.07
C LYS A 318 13.43 -8.60 -20.20
N ILE A 319 13.67 -9.79 -19.59
CA ILE A 319 12.66 -10.57 -18.88
C ILE A 319 12.63 -10.20 -17.40
N ILE A 320 11.47 -9.81 -16.91
CA ILE A 320 11.20 -9.53 -15.51
C ILE A 320 10.22 -10.59 -14.98
N GLY A 321 10.60 -11.25 -13.91
CA GLY A 321 9.76 -12.21 -13.21
C GLY A 321 9.22 -11.68 -11.88
N GLY A 322 9.02 -12.58 -10.93
CA GLY A 322 8.46 -12.23 -9.62
C GLY A 322 6.94 -12.38 -9.60
N THR A 323 6.21 -11.32 -9.32
CA THR A 323 4.76 -11.38 -9.21
C THR A 323 4.10 -10.07 -9.68
N ASP A 324 2.86 -10.18 -10.18
CA ASP A 324 1.98 -9.03 -10.42
C ASP A 324 1.10 -8.72 -9.19
N LEU A 325 1.28 -9.50 -8.13
CA LEU A 325 0.60 -9.38 -6.85
C LEU A 325 1.45 -8.58 -5.85
N TYR A 326 1.11 -8.66 -4.57
CA TYR A 326 1.75 -7.89 -3.52
C TYR A 326 3.12 -8.43 -3.11
N PHE A 327 3.87 -7.63 -2.38
CA PHE A 327 5.18 -8.00 -1.82
C PHE A 327 5.13 -9.30 -1.01
N THR A 328 4.02 -9.59 -0.32
CA THR A 328 3.86 -10.83 0.45
C THR A 328 4.13 -12.08 -0.37
N GLU A 329 3.71 -12.11 -1.64
CA GLU A 329 3.89 -13.28 -2.51
C GLU A 329 5.37 -13.48 -2.84
N LEU A 330 6.09 -12.41 -3.11
CA LEU A 330 7.54 -12.45 -3.31
C LEU A 330 8.27 -12.87 -2.02
N ASN A 331 7.86 -12.34 -0.88
CA ASN A 331 8.48 -12.62 0.41
C ASN A 331 8.27 -14.07 0.87
N ARG A 332 7.10 -14.66 0.58
CA ARG A 332 6.79 -16.06 0.89
C ARG A 332 7.41 -17.07 -0.09
N ASN A 333 7.73 -16.63 -1.31
CA ASN A 333 8.24 -17.49 -2.39
C ASN A 333 9.63 -17.03 -2.87
N GLN A 334 10.56 -16.80 -1.93
CA GLN A 334 11.88 -16.21 -2.21
C GLN A 334 12.71 -17.00 -3.25
N GLY A 335 12.51 -18.30 -3.40
CA GLY A 335 13.17 -19.09 -4.43
C GLY A 335 12.80 -18.72 -5.87
N SER A 336 11.66 -18.05 -6.08
CA SER A 336 11.21 -17.61 -7.41
C SER A 336 12.10 -16.56 -8.06
N VAL A 337 12.96 -15.89 -7.30
CA VAL A 337 13.89 -14.87 -7.81
C VAL A 337 15.19 -15.44 -8.37
N ASP A 338 15.48 -16.72 -8.15
CA ASP A 338 16.80 -17.29 -8.46
C ASP A 338 17.07 -17.41 -9.96
N PHE A 339 16.04 -17.51 -10.77
CA PHE A 339 16.13 -17.73 -12.22
C PHE A 339 15.82 -16.49 -13.09
N VAL A 340 15.66 -15.32 -12.51
CA VAL A 340 15.49 -14.05 -13.23
C VAL A 340 16.53 -13.02 -12.80
N ASP A 341 16.83 -12.03 -13.67
CA ASP A 341 17.77 -10.95 -13.37
C ASP A 341 17.07 -9.70 -12.84
N GLN A 342 15.75 -9.63 -13.01
CA GLN A 342 14.90 -8.56 -12.52
C GLN A 342 13.62 -9.15 -11.94
N VAL A 343 13.15 -8.59 -10.82
CA VAL A 343 11.90 -9.01 -10.16
C VAL A 343 10.94 -7.85 -10.03
N ASN A 344 9.64 -8.15 -10.06
CA ASN A 344 8.56 -7.21 -9.87
C ASN A 344 7.63 -7.66 -8.75
N PHE A 345 6.98 -6.68 -8.13
CA PHE A 345 5.78 -6.85 -7.31
C PHE A 345 4.95 -5.56 -7.34
N SER A 346 3.67 -5.63 -6.98
CA SER A 346 2.79 -4.46 -6.95
C SER A 346 2.59 -3.92 -5.53
N ILE A 347 2.16 -2.67 -5.43
CA ILE A 347 1.80 -2.02 -4.16
C ILE A 347 0.45 -1.33 -4.29
N ASN A 348 -0.38 -1.48 -3.27
CA ASN A 348 -1.49 -0.58 -2.97
C ASN A 348 -1.64 -0.42 -1.45
N PRO A 349 -2.08 0.75 -0.95
CA PRO A 349 -2.15 1.01 0.48
C PRO A 349 -3.47 0.54 1.13
N GLN A 350 -4.42 -0.03 0.39
CA GLN A 350 -5.79 -0.27 0.82
C GLN A 350 -6.15 -1.76 0.86
N VAL A 351 -5.28 -2.60 1.42
CA VAL A 351 -5.60 -4.02 1.63
C VAL A 351 -6.50 -4.20 2.86
N HIS A 352 -6.23 -3.51 3.95
CA HIS A 352 -6.91 -3.70 5.23
C HIS A 352 -7.66 -2.46 5.74
N SER A 353 -7.27 -1.27 5.32
CA SER A 353 -7.83 0.00 5.74
C SER A 353 -8.02 0.94 4.57
N PHE A 354 -9.02 1.84 4.68
CA PHE A 354 -9.43 2.70 3.57
C PHE A 354 -9.42 4.19 3.94
N ASP A 355 -9.09 4.52 5.19
CA ASP A 355 -9.04 5.88 5.70
C ASP A 355 -7.73 6.59 5.31
N ASP A 356 -7.79 7.92 5.18
CA ASP A 356 -6.68 8.74 4.72
C ASP A 356 -5.46 8.64 5.63
N ARG A 357 -5.66 8.61 6.96
CA ARG A 357 -4.57 8.53 7.92
C ARG A 357 -3.75 7.27 7.73
N THR A 358 -4.40 6.11 7.61
CA THR A 358 -3.72 4.83 7.37
C THR A 358 -2.97 4.85 6.04
N LEU A 359 -3.58 5.40 4.97
CA LEU A 359 -2.93 5.49 3.67
C LEU A 359 -1.66 6.36 3.72
N ILE A 360 -1.69 7.46 4.48
CA ILE A 360 -0.52 8.33 4.70
C ILE A 360 0.58 7.58 5.44
N GLN A 361 0.25 6.92 6.56
CA GLN A 361 1.20 6.12 7.36
C GLN A 361 1.84 5.01 6.51
N ASN A 362 1.08 4.37 5.63
CA ASN A 362 1.53 3.28 4.77
C ASN A 362 2.58 3.73 3.73
N THR A 363 2.70 5.02 3.41
CA THR A 363 3.77 5.51 2.51
C THR A 363 5.16 5.22 3.07
N ALA A 364 5.37 5.35 4.38
CA ALA A 364 6.66 5.09 5.02
C ALA A 364 7.08 3.61 4.92
N THR A 365 6.13 2.69 4.88
CA THR A 365 6.38 1.24 4.76
C THR A 365 6.98 0.88 3.40
N GLN A 366 6.71 1.65 2.35
CA GLN A 366 7.23 1.39 1.01
C GLN A 366 8.76 1.37 0.95
N LYS A 367 9.46 2.19 1.74
CA LYS A 367 10.93 2.14 1.88
C LYS A 367 11.39 0.81 2.47
N VAL A 368 10.69 0.33 3.50
CA VAL A 368 11.01 -0.94 4.17
C VAL A 368 10.78 -2.12 3.23
N ILE A 369 9.65 -2.13 2.54
CA ILE A 369 9.31 -3.14 1.52
C ILE A 369 10.36 -3.17 0.41
N SER A 370 10.69 -2.01 -0.15
CA SER A 370 11.71 -1.86 -1.20
C SER A 370 13.07 -2.42 -0.78
N THR A 371 13.50 -2.10 0.44
CA THR A 371 14.76 -2.61 1.01
C THR A 371 14.71 -4.13 1.19
N ASN A 372 13.60 -4.67 1.68
CA ASN A 372 13.43 -6.12 1.83
C ASN A 372 13.34 -6.84 0.48
N ALA A 373 12.65 -6.27 -0.51
CA ALA A 373 12.58 -6.81 -1.86
C ALA A 373 13.98 -6.90 -2.50
N HIS A 374 14.80 -5.86 -2.35
CA HIS A 374 16.18 -5.86 -2.83
C HIS A 374 17.03 -6.95 -2.14
N ARG A 375 16.86 -7.13 -0.83
CA ARG A 375 17.52 -8.22 -0.08
C ARG A 375 17.13 -9.59 -0.60
N ILE A 376 15.83 -9.83 -0.87
CA ILE A 376 15.30 -11.07 -1.43
C ILE A 376 15.83 -11.29 -2.84
N ALA A 377 15.85 -10.23 -3.66
CA ALA A 377 16.37 -10.26 -5.03
C ALA A 377 17.89 -10.48 -5.13
N LYS A 378 18.59 -10.57 -4.00
CA LYS A 378 20.05 -10.84 -3.97
C LYS A 378 20.84 -9.87 -4.84
N VAL A 379 20.61 -8.56 -4.66
CA VAL A 379 21.20 -7.44 -5.42
C VAL A 379 20.88 -7.38 -6.92
N LYS A 380 19.91 -8.14 -7.39
CA LYS A 380 19.35 -7.99 -8.74
C LYS A 380 18.49 -6.72 -8.84
N LYS A 381 18.10 -6.34 -10.05
CA LYS A 381 17.21 -5.19 -10.25
C LYS A 381 15.81 -5.50 -9.72
N VAL A 382 15.20 -4.50 -9.09
CA VAL A 382 13.84 -4.60 -8.57
C VAL A 382 12.98 -3.52 -9.22
N SER A 383 11.83 -3.93 -9.72
CA SER A 383 10.76 -3.07 -10.22
C SER A 383 9.58 -3.12 -9.27
N ILE A 384 8.86 -2.01 -9.13
CA ILE A 384 7.59 -1.98 -8.39
C ILE A 384 6.50 -1.48 -9.33
N GLY A 385 5.51 -2.33 -9.56
CA GLY A 385 4.40 -1.92 -10.40
C GLY A 385 3.37 -3.01 -10.70
N PRO A 386 2.11 -2.59 -10.92
CA PRO A 386 1.62 -1.22 -10.75
C PRO A 386 1.50 -0.79 -9.27
N ILE A 387 1.69 0.50 -9.03
CA ILE A 387 1.41 1.16 -7.77
C ILE A 387 0.08 1.88 -7.94
N THR A 388 -0.95 1.51 -7.17
CA THR A 388 -2.31 2.03 -7.30
C THR A 388 -2.88 2.40 -5.94
N LEU A 389 -3.88 3.28 -5.87
CA LEU A 389 -4.55 3.58 -4.60
C LEU A 389 -5.42 2.41 -4.13
N ARG A 390 -6.09 1.71 -5.04
CA ARG A 390 -6.93 0.53 -4.76
C ARG A 390 -6.29 -0.73 -5.36
N PRO A 391 -6.57 -1.91 -4.78
CA PRO A 391 -6.25 -3.17 -5.41
C PRO A 391 -6.88 -3.25 -6.80
N ARG A 392 -6.15 -3.70 -7.80
CA ARG A 392 -6.71 -3.94 -9.13
C ARG A 392 -7.69 -5.10 -9.14
N TYR A 393 -7.43 -6.10 -8.32
CA TYR A 393 -8.25 -7.28 -8.06
C TYR A 393 -7.85 -7.91 -6.73
N ASN A 394 -8.72 -8.78 -6.18
CA ASN A 394 -8.41 -9.53 -4.95
C ASN A 394 -7.79 -10.90 -5.31
N PRO A 395 -6.46 -11.11 -5.11
CA PRO A 395 -5.79 -12.35 -5.48
C PRO A 395 -6.14 -13.55 -4.60
N ASN A 396 -6.85 -13.32 -3.50
CA ASN A 396 -7.26 -14.35 -2.54
C ASN A 396 -8.77 -14.63 -2.59
N ALA A 397 -9.50 -13.98 -3.49
CA ALA A 397 -10.91 -14.23 -3.69
C ALA A 397 -11.13 -15.66 -4.21
N THR A 398 -12.02 -16.41 -3.55
CA THR A 398 -12.41 -17.76 -3.97
C THR A 398 -13.57 -17.74 -4.96
N GLN A 399 -14.18 -16.58 -5.18
CA GLN A 399 -15.24 -16.31 -6.15
C GLN A 399 -15.00 -14.93 -6.79
N PRO A 400 -15.52 -14.69 -8.01
CA PRO A 400 -15.48 -13.35 -8.59
C PRO A 400 -16.03 -12.33 -7.61
N ASP A 401 -15.37 -11.18 -7.49
CA ASP A 401 -15.85 -10.06 -6.66
C ASP A 401 -17.28 -9.71 -7.11
N LYS A 402 -18.24 -10.10 -6.31
CA LYS A 402 -19.53 -9.41 -6.36
C LYS A 402 -19.24 -8.04 -5.78
N ASP A 403 -19.50 -7.03 -6.57
CA ASP A 403 -19.29 -5.63 -6.21
C ASP A 403 -19.96 -5.34 -4.85
N VAL A 404 -19.15 -5.36 -3.80
CA VAL A 404 -19.59 -5.27 -2.40
C VAL A 404 -19.19 -3.96 -1.76
N SER A 405 -18.65 -3.04 -2.57
CA SER A 405 -18.48 -1.67 -2.14
C SER A 405 -19.89 -1.05 -2.01
N ASN A 406 -20.17 -0.42 -0.88
CA ASN A 406 -21.33 0.48 -0.76
C ASN A 406 -21.18 1.73 -1.66
N THR A 407 -20.17 1.75 -2.50
CA THR A 407 -19.91 2.79 -3.48
C THR A 407 -20.36 2.27 -4.85
N PRO A 408 -21.02 3.08 -5.64
CA PRO A 408 -21.41 2.71 -7.01
C PRO A 408 -20.23 2.62 -7.99
N LEU A 409 -19.00 2.94 -7.53
CA LEU A 409 -17.78 2.79 -8.32
C LEU A 409 -17.22 1.36 -8.20
N PRO A 410 -16.56 0.84 -9.25
CA PRO A 410 -15.82 -0.43 -9.19
C PRO A 410 -14.84 -0.49 -8.02
N SER A 411 -14.64 -1.68 -7.43
CA SER A 411 -13.76 -1.87 -6.26
C SER A 411 -12.31 -1.41 -6.49
N SER A 412 -11.84 -1.41 -7.75
CA SER A 412 -10.51 -0.95 -8.16
C SER A 412 -10.40 0.57 -8.32
N VAL A 413 -11.49 1.32 -8.20
CA VAL A 413 -11.52 2.78 -8.38
C VAL A 413 -11.57 3.49 -7.03
N ASP A 414 -10.71 4.48 -6.85
CA ASP A 414 -10.72 5.38 -5.69
C ASP A 414 -11.09 6.80 -6.12
N ALA A 415 -12.15 7.36 -5.55
CA ALA A 415 -12.57 8.73 -5.87
C ALA A 415 -11.51 9.78 -5.55
N ARG A 416 -10.55 9.49 -4.63
CA ARG A 416 -9.41 10.35 -4.31
C ARG A 416 -8.39 10.45 -5.44
N GLN A 417 -8.45 9.55 -6.44
CA GLN A 417 -7.55 9.57 -7.61
C GLN A 417 -7.53 10.94 -8.31
N ARG A 418 -8.67 11.63 -8.35
CA ARG A 418 -8.81 12.96 -8.96
C ARG A 418 -8.62 14.14 -7.99
N THR A 419 -8.05 13.92 -6.81
CA THR A 419 -7.92 14.95 -5.78
C THR A 419 -6.45 15.24 -5.43
N TRP A 420 -6.22 16.30 -4.67
CA TRP A 420 -4.91 16.64 -4.10
C TRP A 420 -4.30 15.50 -3.27
N PHE A 421 -5.16 14.63 -2.70
CA PHE A 421 -4.71 13.50 -1.89
C PHE A 421 -3.85 12.52 -2.70
N ALA A 422 -4.30 12.15 -3.92
CA ALA A 422 -3.51 11.28 -4.81
C ALA A 422 -2.16 11.92 -5.17
N GLU A 423 -2.13 13.23 -5.41
CA GLU A 423 -0.89 13.96 -5.68
C GLU A 423 0.07 13.92 -4.49
N GLY A 424 -0.42 14.25 -3.30
CA GLY A 424 0.38 14.26 -2.07
C GLY A 424 0.87 12.84 -1.69
N TRP A 425 -0.02 11.86 -1.74
CA TRP A 425 0.32 10.47 -1.48
C TRP A 425 1.39 9.94 -2.46
N THR A 426 1.25 10.26 -3.75
CA THR A 426 2.22 9.85 -4.77
C THR A 426 3.57 10.49 -4.55
N ALA A 427 3.64 11.76 -4.17
CA ALA A 427 4.89 12.43 -3.84
C ALA A 427 5.61 11.72 -2.67
N MET A 428 4.87 11.34 -1.63
CA MET A 428 5.44 10.61 -0.48
C MET A 428 5.82 9.17 -0.83
N SER A 429 5.08 8.51 -1.72
CA SER A 429 5.43 7.21 -2.28
C SER A 429 6.76 7.27 -3.05
N ILE A 430 6.92 8.24 -3.96
CA ILE A 430 8.17 8.46 -4.71
C ILE A 430 9.34 8.70 -3.75
N ARG A 431 9.17 9.57 -2.73
CA ARG A 431 10.18 9.79 -1.70
C ARG A 431 10.59 8.49 -1.02
N SER A 432 9.62 7.79 -0.49
CA SER A 432 9.84 6.57 0.32
C SER A 432 10.58 5.48 -0.47
N ILE A 433 10.17 5.24 -1.72
CA ILE A 433 10.81 4.27 -2.61
C ILE A 433 12.21 4.75 -3.00
N THR A 434 12.39 6.01 -3.35
CA THR A 434 13.71 6.58 -3.71
C THR A 434 14.71 6.46 -2.56
N GLU A 435 14.28 6.75 -1.33
CA GLU A 435 15.14 6.67 -0.14
C GLU A 435 15.61 5.24 0.19
N SER A 436 15.00 4.21 -0.38
CA SER A 436 15.51 2.82 -0.26
C SER A 436 16.79 2.61 -1.09
N ALA A 437 17.05 3.43 -2.11
CA ALA A 437 18.17 3.35 -3.05
C ALA A 437 18.32 1.97 -3.74
N SER A 438 17.23 1.22 -3.86
CA SER A 438 17.28 -0.20 -4.27
C SER A 438 16.34 -0.53 -5.44
N ILE A 439 15.50 0.41 -5.86
CA ILE A 439 14.49 0.20 -6.90
C ILE A 439 14.96 0.86 -8.20
N SER A 440 14.88 0.11 -9.29
CA SER A 440 15.26 0.60 -10.61
C SER A 440 14.12 1.28 -11.37
N THR A 441 12.90 0.79 -11.18
CA THR A 441 11.73 1.19 -11.97
C THR A 441 10.47 1.15 -11.13
N VAL A 442 9.60 2.14 -11.33
CA VAL A 442 8.26 2.19 -10.74
C VAL A 442 7.21 2.49 -11.81
N THR A 443 6.06 1.82 -11.75
CA THR A 443 4.93 2.10 -12.64
C THR A 443 3.73 2.50 -11.78
N TYR A 444 3.28 3.75 -11.90
CA TYR A 444 2.14 4.27 -11.16
C TYR A 444 0.86 4.20 -12.00
N PHE A 445 -0.27 3.96 -11.36
CA PHE A 445 -1.61 4.17 -11.89
C PHE A 445 -1.83 3.68 -13.35
N GLU A 446 -2.85 4.25 -13.99
CA GLU A 446 -3.03 4.23 -15.43
C GLU A 446 -2.81 5.64 -16.01
N THR A 447 -2.76 5.73 -17.32
CA THR A 447 -2.65 7.02 -18.01
C THR A 447 -3.97 7.77 -18.01
N LEU A 448 -5.08 7.08 -18.33
CA LEU A 448 -6.39 7.67 -18.62
C LEU A 448 -7.50 7.04 -17.78
N GLY A 449 -8.59 7.78 -17.63
CA GLY A 449 -9.81 7.35 -16.95
C GLY A 449 -9.71 7.35 -15.44
N TRP A 450 -10.64 6.70 -14.77
CA TRP A 450 -10.83 6.76 -13.31
C TRP A 450 -9.65 6.25 -12.47
N ARG A 451 -8.82 5.36 -13.02
CA ARG A 451 -7.59 4.85 -12.38
C ARG A 451 -6.33 5.56 -12.89
N GLY A 452 -6.53 6.54 -13.77
CA GLY A 452 -5.48 7.28 -14.44
C GLY A 452 -5.08 8.58 -13.76
N ILE A 453 -4.32 9.35 -14.52
CA ILE A 453 -3.87 10.69 -14.11
C ILE A 453 -4.57 11.80 -14.90
N ARG A 454 -5.38 11.43 -15.90
CA ARG A 454 -6.22 12.31 -16.70
C ARG A 454 -7.50 11.58 -17.12
N GLU A 455 -8.62 12.29 -17.17
CA GLU A 455 -9.88 11.76 -17.68
C GLU A 455 -9.84 11.61 -19.20
N LEU A 456 -10.65 10.71 -19.73
CA LEU A 456 -10.86 10.54 -21.17
C LEU A 456 -11.44 11.82 -21.82
N SER A 457 -11.16 12.02 -23.10
CA SER A 457 -11.74 13.12 -23.87
C SER A 457 -13.27 13.05 -23.99
N THR A 458 -13.86 11.88 -23.73
CA THR A 458 -15.31 11.65 -23.67
C THR A 458 -15.90 12.04 -22.31
N GLY A 459 -15.06 12.22 -21.27
CA GLY A 459 -15.49 12.48 -19.90
C GLY A 459 -15.82 11.21 -19.11
N SER A 460 -16.18 11.38 -17.84
CA SER A 460 -16.53 10.28 -16.94
C SER A 460 -17.79 9.55 -17.39
N GLU A 461 -17.74 8.22 -17.39
CA GLU A 461 -18.91 7.36 -17.67
C GLU A 461 -19.97 7.42 -16.55
N ASP A 462 -19.56 7.75 -15.33
CA ASP A 462 -20.42 7.97 -14.17
C ASP A 462 -20.05 9.28 -13.46
N ALA A 463 -20.46 10.39 -14.05
CA ALA A 463 -20.19 11.73 -13.51
C ALA A 463 -20.89 12.00 -12.15
N LEU A 464 -21.83 11.16 -11.71
CA LEU A 464 -22.46 11.29 -10.40
C LEU A 464 -21.51 10.81 -9.29
N ASN A 465 -20.82 9.72 -9.50
CA ASN A 465 -19.99 9.07 -8.50
C ASN A 465 -18.49 9.38 -8.69
N PHE A 466 -18.06 9.68 -9.92
CA PHE A 466 -16.73 10.16 -10.25
C PHE A 466 -16.83 11.41 -11.12
N ALA A 467 -17.00 12.56 -10.49
CA ALA A 467 -17.32 13.83 -11.14
C ALA A 467 -16.08 14.48 -11.76
N SER A 468 -15.59 13.93 -12.88
CA SER A 468 -14.52 14.50 -13.70
C SER A 468 -15.04 15.02 -15.03
N LYS A 469 -14.35 16.04 -15.57
CA LYS A 469 -14.68 16.62 -16.88
C LYS A 469 -13.87 15.91 -17.97
N ALA A 470 -14.38 15.99 -19.21
CA ALA A 470 -13.68 15.50 -20.39
C ALA A 470 -12.25 16.06 -20.47
N GLY A 471 -11.24 15.18 -20.53
CA GLY A 471 -9.84 15.53 -20.63
C GLY A 471 -9.24 16.20 -19.39
N GLU A 472 -9.90 16.16 -18.24
CA GLU A 472 -9.42 16.79 -16.99
C GLU A 472 -8.13 16.15 -16.52
N GLU A 473 -7.08 16.96 -16.38
CA GLU A 473 -5.82 16.57 -15.72
C GLU A 473 -6.04 16.51 -14.21
N PHE A 474 -5.86 15.34 -13.60
CA PHE A 474 -5.98 15.19 -12.15
C PHE A 474 -4.76 15.79 -11.44
N PRO A 475 -4.85 16.23 -10.17
CA PRO A 475 -3.73 16.87 -9.47
C PRO A 475 -2.40 16.12 -9.53
N VAL A 476 -2.41 14.78 -9.56
CA VAL A 476 -1.20 13.95 -9.71
C VAL A 476 -0.46 14.20 -11.05
N TRP A 477 -1.15 14.65 -12.09
CA TRP A 477 -0.52 15.12 -13.34
C TRP A 477 0.46 16.25 -13.07
N ARG A 478 0.07 17.22 -12.24
CA ARG A 478 0.93 18.35 -11.85
C ARG A 478 2.20 17.88 -11.17
N LEU A 479 2.13 16.82 -10.33
CA LEU A 479 3.31 16.22 -9.72
C LEU A 479 4.29 15.73 -10.80
N PHE A 480 3.83 14.84 -11.69
CA PHE A 480 4.71 14.29 -12.74
C PHE A 480 5.28 15.37 -13.66
N LYS A 481 4.52 16.43 -13.96
CA LYS A 481 5.02 17.60 -14.70
C LYS A 481 6.12 18.33 -13.94
N ASN A 482 5.96 18.52 -12.62
CA ASN A 482 6.94 19.21 -11.79
C ASN A 482 8.21 18.39 -11.51
N LEU A 483 8.15 17.08 -11.65
CA LEU A 483 9.32 16.20 -11.54
C LEU A 483 10.18 16.18 -12.81
N LYS A 484 9.69 16.70 -13.95
CA LYS A 484 10.43 16.67 -15.21
C LYS A 484 11.76 17.43 -15.13
N GLY A 485 12.83 16.75 -15.51
CA GLY A 485 14.19 17.29 -15.47
C GLY A 485 14.93 17.11 -14.14
N PHE A 486 14.27 16.55 -13.12
CA PHE A 486 14.92 16.16 -11.87
C PHE A 486 15.24 14.66 -11.90
N THR A 487 16.44 14.30 -11.43
CA THR A 487 16.96 12.93 -11.50
C THR A 487 17.30 12.34 -10.13
N HIS A 488 17.44 13.17 -9.12
CA HIS A 488 17.80 12.75 -7.75
C HIS A 488 16.83 13.34 -6.74
N ALA A 489 16.79 12.73 -5.55
CA ALA A 489 16.09 13.27 -4.40
C ALA A 489 17.02 13.30 -3.19
N ARG A 490 16.75 14.19 -2.24
CA ARG A 490 17.40 14.20 -0.92
C ARG A 490 16.48 13.56 0.11
N PRO A 491 17.02 12.73 1.03
CA PRO A 491 16.22 12.20 2.13
C PRO A 491 15.62 13.31 2.97
N THR A 492 14.37 13.13 3.36
CA THR A 492 13.66 14.06 4.25
C THR A 492 13.01 13.31 5.40
N ALA A 493 12.93 13.97 6.55
CA ALA A 493 12.20 13.46 7.70
C ALA A 493 11.34 14.58 8.30
N SER A 494 10.06 14.33 8.45
CA SER A 494 9.15 15.24 9.14
C SER A 494 9.03 14.87 10.62
N SER A 495 8.95 15.88 11.51
CA SER A 495 8.60 15.67 12.91
C SER A 495 7.12 15.28 13.09
N LEU A 496 6.27 15.57 12.11
CA LEU A 496 4.83 15.29 12.10
C LEU A 496 4.39 14.68 10.75
N PRO A 497 4.91 13.50 10.36
CA PRO A 497 4.74 12.96 9.02
C PRO A 497 3.29 12.64 8.64
N GLU A 498 2.40 12.47 9.63
CA GLU A 498 0.96 12.25 9.38
C GLU A 498 0.22 13.57 9.03
N LEU A 499 0.78 14.71 9.36
CA LEU A 499 0.19 16.03 9.11
C LEU A 499 0.89 16.75 7.96
N VAL A 500 2.22 16.75 7.97
CA VAL A 500 3.03 17.43 6.97
C VAL A 500 4.22 16.57 6.58
N ASP A 501 4.45 16.45 5.29
CA ASP A 501 5.63 15.73 4.79
C ASP A 501 6.20 16.40 3.53
N CYS A 502 7.38 15.94 3.06
CA CYS A 502 8.14 16.64 2.04
C CYS A 502 8.91 15.67 1.13
N LEU A 503 8.88 15.93 -0.19
CA LEU A 503 9.80 15.37 -1.17
C LEU A 503 10.67 16.51 -1.71
N ILE A 504 12.00 16.33 -1.71
CA ILE A 504 12.95 17.27 -2.34
C ILE A 504 13.63 16.57 -3.50
N VAL A 505 13.46 17.11 -4.70
CA VAL A 505 14.10 16.60 -5.91
C VAL A 505 15.16 17.58 -6.42
N THR A 506 16.27 17.03 -6.97
CA THR A 506 17.43 17.81 -7.38
C THR A 506 17.90 17.45 -8.78
N SER A 507 18.50 18.45 -9.47
CA SER A 507 19.20 18.27 -10.73
C SER A 507 20.26 19.37 -10.88
N GLY A 508 21.52 19.04 -10.64
CA GLY A 508 22.62 20.01 -10.55
C GLY A 508 22.40 21.02 -9.43
N GLN A 509 22.36 22.32 -9.78
CA GLN A 509 22.13 23.39 -8.80
C GLN A 509 20.64 23.72 -8.54
N LYS A 510 19.74 23.03 -9.23
CA LYS A 510 18.30 23.25 -9.06
C LYS A 510 17.72 22.22 -8.09
N ALA A 511 16.85 22.68 -7.22
CA ALA A 511 16.01 21.81 -6.40
C ALA A 511 14.56 22.26 -6.47
N LYS A 512 13.67 21.32 -6.28
CA LYS A 512 12.25 21.58 -6.09
C LYS A 512 11.81 20.90 -4.80
N VAL A 513 11.17 21.67 -3.94
CA VAL A 513 10.61 21.21 -2.67
C VAL A 513 9.12 21.05 -2.85
N ILE A 514 8.62 19.86 -2.58
CA ILE A 514 7.21 19.49 -2.70
C ILE A 514 6.72 19.18 -1.29
N LEU A 515 5.95 20.12 -0.73
CA LEU A 515 5.40 20.05 0.62
C LEU A 515 3.94 19.61 0.55
N VAL A 516 3.57 18.68 1.40
CA VAL A 516 2.20 18.18 1.49
C VAL A 516 1.65 18.46 2.89
N ASN A 517 0.55 19.19 2.97
CA ASN A 517 -0.25 19.32 4.20
C ASN A 517 -1.46 18.38 4.09
N PHE A 518 -1.41 17.29 4.83
CA PHE A 518 -2.49 16.29 4.91
C PHE A 518 -3.58 16.69 5.92
N SER A 519 -3.33 17.70 6.75
CA SER A 519 -4.27 18.10 7.78
C SER A 519 -5.34 19.05 7.25
N THR A 520 -6.45 19.12 7.95
CA THR A 520 -7.58 20.00 7.66
C THR A 520 -7.39 21.42 8.19
N ILE A 521 -6.20 21.74 8.73
CA ILE A 521 -5.84 23.05 9.25
C ILE A 521 -4.55 23.55 8.61
N GLU A 522 -4.33 24.86 8.69
CA GLU A 522 -3.07 25.49 8.29
C GLU A 522 -1.91 24.97 9.13
N GLN A 523 -0.76 24.72 8.50
CA GLN A 523 0.46 24.22 9.15
C GLN A 523 1.65 25.11 8.87
N GLU A 524 2.36 25.49 9.94
CA GLU A 524 3.68 26.12 9.81
C GLU A 524 4.76 25.06 9.70
N VAL A 525 5.66 25.22 8.74
CA VAL A 525 6.76 24.28 8.45
C VAL A 525 8.08 25.01 8.55
N LYS A 526 9.00 24.46 9.34
CA LYS A 526 10.40 24.89 9.46
C LYS A 526 11.33 23.84 8.85
N PHE A 527 12.51 24.28 8.46
CA PHE A 527 13.49 23.40 7.81
C PHE A 527 14.78 23.31 8.63
N SER A 528 15.40 22.13 8.60
CA SER A 528 16.73 21.87 9.15
C SER A 528 17.55 21.14 8.08
N GLY A 529 18.84 21.48 7.94
CA GLY A 529 19.72 20.90 6.91
C GLY A 529 19.57 21.53 5.52
N ILE A 530 18.80 22.59 5.37
CA ILE A 530 18.66 23.39 4.15
C ILE A 530 18.30 24.84 4.54
N ASP A 531 18.84 25.82 3.82
CA ASP A 531 18.51 27.25 4.03
C ASP A 531 17.20 27.62 3.32
N LEU A 532 16.09 27.33 3.95
CA LEU A 532 14.74 27.71 3.51
C LEU A 532 14.02 28.45 4.62
N LYS A 533 13.32 29.52 4.25
CA LYS A 533 12.45 30.24 5.18
C LYS A 533 11.27 29.36 5.58
N PRO A 534 10.76 29.52 6.81
CA PRO A 534 9.51 28.87 7.20
C PRO A 534 8.38 29.12 6.19
N GLN A 535 7.54 28.12 6.01
CA GLN A 535 6.41 28.17 5.09
C GLN A 535 5.11 27.93 5.86
N THR A 536 4.07 28.60 5.43
CA THR A 536 2.70 28.34 5.89
C THR A 536 1.97 27.60 4.79
N LEU A 537 1.47 26.41 5.10
CA LEU A 537 0.79 25.52 4.15
C LEU A 537 -0.71 25.58 4.38
N THR A 538 -1.46 25.84 3.32
CA THR A 538 -2.93 25.75 3.36
C THR A 538 -3.36 24.32 3.69
N PRO A 539 -4.55 24.11 4.31
CA PRO A 539 -5.10 22.79 4.55
C PRO A 539 -5.20 21.95 3.28
N GLU A 540 -5.00 20.63 3.39
CA GLU A 540 -5.29 19.66 2.34
C GLU A 540 -4.68 20.06 0.98
N SER A 541 -3.36 20.32 0.95
CA SER A 541 -2.70 20.90 -0.22
C SER A 541 -1.32 20.34 -0.50
N VAL A 542 -0.90 20.52 -1.77
CA VAL A 542 0.48 20.28 -2.22
C VAL A 542 1.08 21.60 -2.71
N THR A 543 2.18 22.01 -2.10
CA THR A 543 2.89 23.25 -2.40
C THR A 543 4.25 22.97 -3.03
N TYR A 544 4.58 23.69 -4.09
CA TYR A 544 5.84 23.56 -4.82
C TYR A 544 6.70 24.82 -4.65
N LEU A 545 7.96 24.63 -4.23
CA LEU A 545 8.95 25.71 -4.13
C LEU A 545 10.14 25.39 -5.01
N GLU A 546 10.58 26.38 -5.80
CA GLU A 546 11.81 26.28 -6.57
C GLU A 546 12.96 26.87 -5.76
N VAL A 547 14.06 26.15 -5.67
CA VAL A 547 15.25 26.54 -4.94
C VAL A 547 16.46 26.47 -5.86
N THR A 548 17.24 27.54 -5.92
CA THR A 548 18.51 27.61 -6.64
C THR A 548 19.67 27.71 -5.67
N GLY A 549 20.82 27.10 -5.99
CA GLY A 549 22.02 27.18 -5.14
C GLY A 549 22.14 26.10 -4.07
N VAL A 550 21.42 24.99 -4.18
CA VAL A 550 21.41 23.89 -3.16
C VAL A 550 22.71 23.06 -3.15
N ALA A 551 23.69 23.38 -3.98
CA ALA A 551 24.91 22.58 -4.16
C ALA A 551 25.91 22.64 -2.99
N ASN A 552 25.73 23.47 -1.95
CA ASN A 552 26.70 23.68 -0.89
C ASN A 552 26.04 23.84 0.50
N VAL A 553 25.33 22.82 1.00
CA VAL A 553 25.08 22.70 2.44
C VAL A 553 25.32 21.27 2.88
#